data_3045782c97dcc502a19f919e9576251f
#
_entry.id   3045782c97dcc502a19f919e9576251f
#
_cell.length_a   1.000
_cell.length_b   1.000
_cell.length_c   1.000
_cell.angle_alpha   90.00
_cell.angle_beta   90.00
_cell.angle_gamma   90.00
#
_symmetry.space_group_name_H-M   'P 1'
#
loop_
_entity.id
_entity.type
_entity.pdbx_description
1 polymer ?
#
loop_
_entity_poly.entity_id
_entity_poly.type
_entity_poly.pdbx_seq_one_letter_code
_entity_poly.pdbx_strand_id
1 'polypeptide(L)'
;MMRNEGKIVMKLTPRKKLFVDTATEMFGDGCVLTKAQTKEAAVRANVPYPTWFRKNYSVGYNAYKLPSEKNSAVAPVIAAVENAEPVFVNLVASNMEKQNLVPAAFDGFVAWGNFSKIEKVVKSGLFYPIFVTGLSGNGKTLMIEQVHAKMNKELIRVNITIETDEDDLLGGFRLVSGETKFVPGPVIEAMERGCTLLLDECDLGSNKLLALQPVLEGKGVFLKKINKWITPKDGFNVMATANTKGKGSEDGRFIGTNILNEAFLERFAITMEQPYATAATEKKIVVNSMKKYGEVDDDFANNLITWAEVIRKTFYDGGVDEVISTRRLDHIVKAYAIFGNKMEAIELCVARFDDDTKESFLDLYTKIDAGIVKSEDGIGDPDTCTEEELDNDAF
;
A
#
# COMPACT_ATOMS: atom_id res chain seq x y z
N MET A 1 58.52 9.41 -9.18
CA MET A 1 58.55 7.99 -9.53
C MET A 1 57.26 7.69 -10.31
N MET A 2 57.37 7.72 -11.64
CA MET A 2 56.22 7.42 -12.54
C MET A 2 56.05 5.91 -12.62
N ARG A 3 54.87 5.41 -12.31
CA ARG A 3 54.48 4.01 -12.57
C ARG A 3 53.84 3.93 -13.97
N ASN A 4 54.53 3.19 -14.86
CA ASN A 4 54.00 2.79 -16.18
C ASN A 4 52.77 1.93 -16.03
N GLU A 5 51.65 2.42 -16.53
CA GLU A 5 50.43 1.60 -16.74
C GLU A 5 50.59 0.77 -18.01
N GLY A 6 50.97 -0.50 -17.83
CA GLY A 6 51.08 -1.46 -18.91
C GLY A 6 49.72 -1.89 -19.46
N LYS A 7 49.46 -1.61 -20.73
CA LYS A 7 48.37 -2.18 -21.52
C LYS A 7 48.47 -3.71 -21.48
N ILE A 8 47.52 -4.39 -20.82
CA ILE A 8 47.39 -5.83 -20.89
C ILE A 8 46.67 -6.17 -22.22
N VAL A 9 47.41 -6.31 -23.28
CA VAL A 9 46.94 -7.01 -24.48
C VAL A 9 46.91 -8.49 -24.11
N MET A 10 45.74 -9.04 -23.84
CA MET A 10 45.59 -10.47 -23.59
C MET A 10 46.02 -11.22 -24.85
N LYS A 11 47.22 -11.78 -24.90
CA LYS A 11 47.65 -12.71 -25.94
C LYS A 11 46.76 -13.94 -25.80
N LEU A 12 45.82 -14.08 -26.76
CA LEU A 12 44.97 -15.28 -26.85
C LEU A 12 45.87 -16.49 -27.14
N THR A 13 45.67 -17.55 -26.36
CA THR A 13 46.33 -18.83 -26.67
C THR A 13 45.82 -19.36 -28.04
N PRO A 14 46.55 -20.21 -28.74
CA PRO A 14 46.13 -20.72 -30.05
C PRO A 14 44.69 -21.27 -30.06
N ARG A 15 44.28 -22.02 -29.05
CA ARG A 15 42.90 -22.54 -28.88
C ARG A 15 41.85 -21.42 -28.66
N LYS A 16 42.22 -20.38 -27.92
CA LYS A 16 41.28 -19.25 -27.71
C LYS A 16 41.14 -18.42 -28.98
N LYS A 17 42.22 -18.27 -29.75
CA LYS A 17 42.19 -17.57 -31.03
C LYS A 17 41.33 -18.36 -32.04
N LEU A 18 41.49 -19.66 -32.12
CA LEU A 18 40.69 -20.51 -33.01
C LEU A 18 39.18 -20.37 -32.70
N PHE A 19 38.78 -20.31 -31.44
CA PHE A 19 37.40 -20.07 -31.09
C PHE A 19 36.89 -18.69 -31.55
N VAL A 20 37.67 -17.62 -31.34
CA VAL A 20 37.30 -16.27 -31.75
C VAL A 20 37.21 -16.17 -33.26
N ASP A 21 38.19 -16.70 -34.00
CA ASP A 21 38.23 -16.68 -35.46
C ASP A 21 37.00 -17.42 -36.05
N THR A 22 36.68 -18.62 -35.54
CA THR A 22 35.51 -19.39 -35.95
C THR A 22 34.21 -18.67 -35.61
N ALA A 23 34.09 -18.09 -34.43
CA ALA A 23 32.90 -17.35 -34.06
C ALA A 23 32.72 -16.06 -34.88
N THR A 24 33.83 -15.39 -35.22
CA THR A 24 33.81 -14.22 -36.14
C THR A 24 33.39 -14.60 -37.55
N GLU A 25 33.86 -15.75 -38.06
CA GLU A 25 33.47 -16.27 -39.35
C GLU A 25 31.96 -16.64 -39.41
N MET A 26 31.43 -17.18 -38.31
CA MET A 26 30.02 -17.61 -38.25
C MET A 26 29.04 -16.46 -38.03
N PHE A 27 29.39 -15.48 -37.20
CA PHE A 27 28.45 -14.50 -36.69
C PHE A 27 28.84 -13.05 -36.96
N GLY A 28 30.04 -12.80 -37.50
CA GLY A 28 30.58 -11.47 -37.83
C GLY A 28 31.50 -10.91 -36.73
N ASP A 29 32.36 -9.97 -37.14
CA ASP A 29 33.33 -9.32 -36.27
C ASP A 29 32.66 -8.41 -35.25
N GLY A 30 33.05 -8.50 -33.98
CA GLY A 30 32.54 -7.65 -32.88
C GLY A 30 31.08 -7.87 -32.50
N CYS A 31 30.43 -8.91 -33.05
CA CYS A 31 29.01 -9.18 -32.73
C CYS A 31 28.81 -9.67 -31.29
N VAL A 32 27.56 -9.62 -30.81
CA VAL A 32 27.16 -10.13 -29.51
C VAL A 32 26.54 -11.50 -29.66
N LEU A 33 27.17 -12.50 -29.06
CA LEU A 33 26.74 -13.91 -29.10
C LEU A 33 25.85 -14.25 -27.91
N THR A 34 24.82 -15.04 -28.17
CA THR A 34 24.04 -15.70 -27.11
C THR A 34 24.77 -16.92 -26.57
N LYS A 35 24.34 -17.49 -25.46
CA LYS A 35 24.87 -18.75 -24.92
C LYS A 35 24.77 -19.93 -25.91
N ALA A 36 23.70 -19.98 -26.70
CA ALA A 36 23.51 -21.02 -27.72
C ALA A 36 24.53 -20.87 -28.86
N GLN A 37 24.69 -19.68 -29.41
CA GLN A 37 25.66 -19.36 -30.46
C GLN A 37 27.10 -19.56 -29.99
N THR A 38 27.43 -19.23 -28.73
CA THR A 38 28.74 -19.50 -28.14
C THR A 38 29.00 -21.00 -28.06
N LYS A 39 28.01 -21.82 -27.75
CA LYS A 39 28.14 -23.29 -27.75
C LYS A 39 28.32 -23.85 -29.17
N GLU A 40 27.60 -23.32 -30.13
CA GLU A 40 27.69 -23.73 -31.55
C GLU A 40 29.08 -23.41 -32.14
N ALA A 41 29.59 -22.18 -31.90
CA ALA A 41 30.93 -21.79 -32.31
C ALA A 41 32.02 -22.69 -31.67
N ALA A 42 31.88 -23.05 -30.40
CA ALA A 42 32.83 -23.92 -29.71
C ALA A 42 32.84 -25.34 -30.31
N VAL A 43 31.69 -25.89 -30.65
CA VAL A 43 31.57 -27.22 -31.35
C VAL A 43 32.21 -27.15 -32.72
N ARG A 44 31.97 -26.11 -33.52
CA ARG A 44 32.53 -25.94 -34.85
C ARG A 44 34.04 -25.74 -34.84
N ALA A 45 34.54 -24.99 -33.83
CA ALA A 45 35.97 -24.82 -33.62
C ALA A 45 36.67 -26.06 -33.00
N ASN A 46 35.93 -27.10 -32.67
CA ASN A 46 36.43 -28.31 -31.98
C ASN A 46 37.21 -27.97 -30.69
N VAL A 47 36.67 -27.02 -29.89
CA VAL A 47 37.24 -26.61 -28.61
C VAL A 47 36.26 -26.81 -27.47
N PRO A 48 36.73 -27.07 -26.24
CA PRO A 48 35.84 -27.13 -25.09
C PRO A 48 35.08 -25.81 -24.89
N TYR A 49 33.87 -25.90 -24.31
CA TYR A 49 33.05 -24.72 -24.07
C TYR A 49 33.83 -23.60 -23.38
N PRO A 50 33.90 -22.38 -23.95
CA PRO A 50 34.85 -21.36 -23.55
C PRO A 50 34.37 -20.58 -22.33
N THR A 51 34.51 -21.15 -21.13
CA THR A 51 34.15 -20.49 -19.86
C THR A 51 34.89 -19.17 -19.62
N TRP A 52 36.14 -19.05 -20.11
CA TRP A 52 36.94 -17.85 -20.10
C TRP A 52 36.31 -16.72 -20.91
N PHE A 53 35.63 -17.00 -21.99
CA PHE A 53 34.96 -16.03 -22.84
C PHE A 53 33.76 -15.40 -22.11
N ARG A 54 32.97 -16.24 -21.46
CA ARG A 54 31.89 -15.75 -20.60
C ARG A 54 32.36 -14.81 -19.48
N LYS A 55 33.50 -15.11 -18.84
CA LYS A 55 34.04 -14.34 -17.73
C LYS A 55 34.57 -12.97 -18.17
N ASN A 56 35.16 -12.87 -19.36
CA ASN A 56 35.91 -11.70 -19.81
C ASN A 56 35.18 -10.83 -20.83
N TYR A 57 34.15 -11.37 -21.52
CA TYR A 57 33.46 -10.71 -22.64
C TYR A 57 31.94 -10.65 -22.47
N SER A 58 31.45 -10.82 -21.25
CA SER A 58 30.03 -10.67 -20.94
C SER A 58 29.59 -9.21 -21.03
N VAL A 59 28.53 -8.94 -21.77
CA VAL A 59 27.92 -7.60 -21.92
C VAL A 59 26.48 -7.56 -21.42
N GLY A 60 25.96 -8.71 -20.91
CA GLY A 60 24.61 -8.83 -20.38
C GLY A 60 24.26 -10.26 -20.00
N TYR A 61 23.02 -10.51 -19.57
CA TYR A 61 22.55 -11.85 -19.24
C TYR A 61 22.55 -12.75 -20.49
N ASN A 62 23.42 -13.80 -20.49
CA ASN A 62 23.64 -14.70 -21.62
C ASN A 62 24.08 -14.03 -22.94
N ALA A 63 24.68 -12.84 -22.88
CA ALA A 63 25.17 -12.07 -24.01
C ALA A 63 26.69 -11.83 -23.88
N TYR A 64 27.47 -12.13 -24.94
CA TYR A 64 28.94 -12.10 -24.94
C TYR A 64 29.45 -11.43 -26.20
N LYS A 65 30.21 -10.34 -26.10
CA LYS A 65 30.73 -9.59 -27.26
C LYS A 65 32.02 -10.18 -27.76
N LEU A 66 32.13 -10.47 -29.08
CA LEU A 66 33.37 -10.89 -29.70
C LEU A 66 34.40 -9.75 -29.74
N PRO A 67 35.69 -10.03 -29.47
CA PRO A 67 36.74 -9.04 -29.65
C PRO A 67 36.91 -8.76 -31.17
N SER A 68 36.95 -7.48 -31.55
CA SER A 68 37.16 -7.04 -32.94
C SER A 68 38.58 -6.51 -33.11
N GLU A 69 39.26 -6.89 -34.19
CA GLU A 69 40.60 -6.39 -34.53
C GLU A 69 40.60 -4.93 -34.99
N LYS A 70 39.43 -4.39 -35.39
CA LYS A 70 39.28 -3.00 -35.85
C LYS A 70 39.11 -1.98 -34.73
N ASN A 71 38.92 -2.40 -33.47
CA ASN A 71 38.78 -1.54 -32.31
C ASN A 71 39.97 -1.67 -31.35
N SER A 72 41.19 -1.39 -31.80
CA SER A 72 42.35 -1.18 -30.93
C SER A 72 42.38 0.22 -30.25
N ALA A 73 41.25 0.93 -30.26
CA ALA A 73 41.07 2.17 -29.52
C ALA A 73 39.79 2.05 -28.64
N VAL A 74 39.82 1.13 -27.68
CA VAL A 74 39.01 1.30 -26.49
C VAL A 74 39.82 2.21 -25.58
N ALA A 75 39.62 3.51 -25.71
CA ALA A 75 39.97 4.45 -24.65
C ALA A 75 39.34 3.92 -23.36
N PRO A 76 40.05 3.98 -22.23
CA PRO A 76 39.52 3.49 -20.98
C PRO A 76 38.27 4.31 -20.65
N VAL A 77 37.17 3.63 -20.43
CA VAL A 77 35.89 4.20 -19.98
C VAL A 77 36.04 4.94 -18.63
N ILE A 78 37.23 4.95 -18.06
CA ILE A 78 37.57 5.63 -16.80
C ILE A 78 37.94 7.12 -17.01
N ALA A 79 38.32 7.56 -18.21
CA ALA A 79 38.67 8.98 -18.47
C ALA A 79 37.45 9.85 -18.88
N ALA A 80 36.24 9.25 -19.09
CA ALA A 80 35.04 9.98 -19.39
C ALA A 80 34.21 10.33 -18.12
N VAL A 81 34.66 9.93 -16.93
CA VAL A 81 33.95 10.22 -15.66
C VAL A 81 34.42 11.54 -15.02
N GLU A 82 35.55 12.13 -15.49
CA GLU A 82 36.04 13.39 -14.89
C GLU A 82 35.41 14.66 -15.50
N ASN A 83 34.67 14.57 -16.60
CA ASN A 83 33.93 15.71 -17.19
C ASN A 83 32.49 15.37 -17.59
N ALA A 84 31.93 14.29 -17.09
CA ALA A 84 30.48 14.14 -17.12
C ALA A 84 29.95 15.09 -16.05
N GLU A 85 29.30 16.17 -16.46
CA GLU A 85 28.29 16.78 -15.60
C GLU A 85 27.50 15.64 -14.94
N PRO A 86 27.16 15.72 -13.64
CA PRO A 86 26.42 14.68 -13.00
C PRO A 86 25.23 14.38 -13.91
N VAL A 87 25.17 13.17 -14.46
CA VAL A 87 23.99 12.69 -15.14
C VAL A 87 22.94 12.72 -14.04
N PHE A 88 22.18 13.82 -14.02
CA PHE A 88 20.97 13.86 -13.25
C PHE A 88 20.20 12.65 -13.74
N VAL A 89 20.11 11.63 -12.91
CA VAL A 89 19.12 10.59 -13.09
C VAL A 89 17.84 11.39 -13.16
N ASN A 90 17.34 11.63 -14.37
CA ASN A 90 16.04 12.22 -14.55
C ASN A 90 15.11 11.26 -13.84
N LEU A 91 14.76 11.63 -12.60
CA LEU A 91 13.65 11.04 -11.91
C LEU A 91 12.57 11.03 -12.97
N VAL A 92 12.10 9.84 -13.34
CA VAL A 92 10.88 9.74 -14.12
C VAL A 92 9.91 10.51 -13.27
N ALA A 93 9.59 11.73 -13.72
CA ALA A 93 8.53 12.49 -13.12
C ALA A 93 7.37 11.49 -13.05
N SER A 94 7.05 11.07 -11.84
CA SER A 94 5.98 10.10 -11.68
C SER A 94 4.76 10.74 -12.33
N ASN A 95 3.90 9.95 -12.96
CA ASN A 95 2.62 10.47 -13.46
C ASN A 95 1.81 11.18 -12.37
N MET A 96 2.24 11.03 -11.09
CA MET A 96 1.71 11.70 -9.91
C MET A 96 2.02 13.21 -9.85
N GLU A 97 3.09 13.73 -10.51
CA GLU A 97 3.39 15.18 -10.48
C GLU A 97 2.25 16.06 -11.02
N LYS A 98 1.41 15.50 -11.87
CA LYS A 98 0.26 16.21 -12.48
C LYS A 98 -1.08 15.84 -11.85
N GLN A 99 -1.12 14.81 -10.99
CA GLN A 99 -2.34 14.34 -10.37
C GLN A 99 -2.65 15.16 -9.12
N ASN A 100 -3.87 15.69 -9.03
CA ASN A 100 -4.39 16.27 -7.79
C ASN A 100 -4.68 15.15 -6.80
N LEU A 101 -4.02 15.17 -5.65
CA LEU A 101 -4.13 14.17 -4.57
C LEU A 101 -5.00 14.65 -3.41
N VAL A 102 -5.81 15.68 -3.61
CA VAL A 102 -6.82 16.07 -2.63
C VAL A 102 -7.90 15.00 -2.58
N PRO A 103 -8.18 14.42 -1.38
CA PRO A 103 -9.23 13.40 -1.26
C PRO A 103 -10.59 13.94 -1.71
N ALA A 104 -11.42 13.06 -2.27
CA ALA A 104 -12.78 13.42 -2.62
C ALA A 104 -13.62 13.72 -1.36
N ALA A 105 -14.42 14.76 -1.40
CA ALA A 105 -15.40 15.03 -0.36
C ALA A 105 -16.46 13.92 -0.34
N PHE A 106 -16.69 13.33 0.83
CA PHE A 106 -17.72 12.31 1.02
C PHE A 106 -19.06 13.01 1.33
N ASP A 107 -20.00 12.88 0.40
CA ASP A 107 -21.34 13.44 0.58
C ASP A 107 -22.05 12.76 1.75
N GLY A 108 -22.64 13.56 2.63
CA GLY A 108 -23.24 13.09 3.86
C GLY A 108 -22.28 12.82 5.02
N PHE A 109 -20.99 13.18 4.90
CA PHE A 109 -20.04 13.06 6.00
C PHE A 109 -20.49 13.88 7.22
N VAL A 110 -20.40 13.27 8.39
CA VAL A 110 -20.68 13.92 9.67
C VAL A 110 -19.39 13.96 10.47
N ALA A 111 -18.92 15.14 10.83
CA ALA A 111 -17.71 15.33 11.62
C ALA A 111 -17.97 15.01 13.12
N TRP A 112 -17.08 14.19 13.71
CA TRP A 112 -17.11 13.90 15.15
C TRP A 112 -15.72 13.61 15.72
N GLY A 113 -15.63 13.38 17.01
CA GLY A 113 -14.42 12.96 17.69
C GLY A 113 -13.27 13.95 17.51
N ASN A 114 -12.16 13.49 16.95
CA ASN A 114 -10.97 14.31 16.82
C ASN A 114 -10.91 15.16 15.54
N PHE A 115 -12.00 15.22 14.74
CA PHE A 115 -12.02 15.94 13.46
C PHE A 115 -11.51 17.39 13.59
N SER A 116 -12.08 18.17 14.53
CA SER A 116 -11.69 19.57 14.71
C SER A 116 -10.25 19.75 15.22
N LYS A 117 -9.72 18.76 15.94
CA LYS A 117 -8.33 18.81 16.41
C LYS A 117 -7.37 18.59 15.24
N ILE A 118 -7.65 17.59 14.39
CA ILE A 118 -6.85 17.32 13.19
C ILE A 118 -6.95 18.50 12.21
N GLU A 119 -8.15 19.07 12.02
CA GLU A 119 -8.34 20.27 11.20
C GLU A 119 -7.45 21.44 11.65
N LYS A 120 -7.35 21.67 12.95
CA LYS A 120 -6.46 22.71 13.51
C LYS A 120 -4.99 22.45 13.19
N VAL A 121 -4.54 21.19 13.31
CA VAL A 121 -3.16 20.81 12.97
C VAL A 121 -2.89 21.00 11.48
N VAL A 122 -3.75 20.51 10.60
CA VAL A 122 -3.61 20.68 9.14
C VAL A 122 -3.63 22.16 8.75
N LYS A 123 -4.47 22.97 9.41
CA LYS A 123 -4.56 24.42 9.18
C LYS A 123 -3.31 25.17 9.64
N SER A 124 -2.65 24.71 10.69
CA SER A 124 -1.45 25.38 11.22
C SER A 124 -0.28 25.37 10.26
N GLY A 125 -0.21 24.37 9.35
CA GLY A 125 0.93 24.16 8.47
C GLY A 125 2.22 23.73 9.18
N LEU A 126 2.18 23.56 10.51
CA LEU A 126 3.33 23.10 11.27
C LEU A 126 3.54 21.60 11.08
N PHE A 127 4.79 21.19 11.05
CA PHE A 127 5.14 19.78 11.15
C PHE A 127 4.79 19.27 12.55
N TYR A 128 3.78 18.43 12.65
CA TYR A 128 3.26 17.93 13.92
C TYR A 128 2.67 16.52 13.72
N PRO A 129 3.50 15.48 13.79
CA PRO A 129 3.06 14.11 13.52
C PRO A 129 1.99 13.64 14.50
N ILE A 130 0.96 12.98 13.98
CA ILE A 130 -0.21 12.51 14.74
C ILE A 130 -0.36 10.99 14.59
N PHE A 131 -0.54 10.30 15.72
CA PHE A 131 -0.93 8.89 15.79
C PHE A 131 -2.39 8.78 16.18
N VAL A 132 -3.25 8.22 15.31
CA VAL A 132 -4.68 8.06 15.55
C VAL A 132 -5.00 6.59 15.79
N THR A 133 -5.43 6.25 16.99
CA THR A 133 -5.78 4.88 17.36
C THR A 133 -7.28 4.71 17.61
N GLY A 134 -7.76 3.49 17.66
CA GLY A 134 -9.13 3.13 18.00
C GLY A 134 -9.64 1.93 17.23
N LEU A 135 -10.77 1.39 17.61
CA LEU A 135 -11.36 0.19 17.03
C LEU A 135 -11.60 0.29 15.52
N SER A 136 -11.62 -0.86 14.84
CA SER A 136 -11.90 -0.91 13.40
C SER A 136 -13.30 -0.37 13.06
N GLY A 137 -13.43 0.28 11.91
CA GLY A 137 -14.72 0.78 11.41
C GLY A 137 -15.31 1.98 12.14
N ASN A 138 -14.53 2.69 12.98
CA ASN A 138 -14.92 3.92 13.66
C ASN A 138 -14.57 5.20 12.88
N GLY A 139 -14.11 5.09 11.63
CA GLY A 139 -13.91 6.22 10.73
C GLY A 139 -12.59 6.98 10.88
N LYS A 140 -11.53 6.40 11.49
CA LYS A 140 -10.20 7.05 11.64
C LYS A 140 -9.65 7.60 10.32
N THR A 141 -9.49 6.73 9.34
CA THR A 141 -8.93 7.05 8.02
C THR A 141 -9.81 8.04 7.27
N LEU A 142 -11.13 7.77 7.23
CA LEU A 142 -12.11 8.66 6.59
C LEU A 142 -12.09 10.06 7.20
N MET A 143 -11.97 10.18 8.51
CA MET A 143 -11.88 11.47 9.21
C MET A 143 -10.68 12.29 8.71
N ILE A 144 -9.49 11.67 8.59
CA ILE A 144 -8.28 12.33 8.11
C ILE A 144 -8.49 12.76 6.65
N GLU A 145 -8.99 11.88 5.80
CA GLU A 145 -9.28 12.18 4.39
C GLU A 145 -10.27 13.36 4.27
N GLN A 146 -11.34 13.37 5.05
CA GLN A 146 -12.35 14.43 4.99
C GLN A 146 -11.88 15.78 5.55
N VAL A 147 -10.94 15.79 6.51
CA VAL A 147 -10.25 17.03 6.90
C VAL A 147 -9.47 17.60 5.72
N HIS A 148 -8.71 16.76 5.02
CA HIS A 148 -7.90 17.21 3.86
C HIS A 148 -8.79 17.64 2.69
N ALA A 149 -9.86 16.90 2.40
CA ALA A 149 -10.87 17.28 1.41
C ALA A 149 -11.48 18.66 1.70
N LYS A 150 -11.93 18.87 2.93
CA LYS A 150 -12.51 20.15 3.38
C LYS A 150 -11.54 21.32 3.24
N MET A 151 -10.26 21.07 3.49
CA MET A 151 -9.21 22.09 3.45
C MET A 151 -8.53 22.22 2.09
N ASN A 152 -8.95 21.44 1.09
CA ASN A 152 -8.33 21.38 -0.23
C ASN A 152 -6.81 21.14 -0.13
N LYS A 153 -6.39 20.18 0.72
CA LYS A 153 -4.99 19.80 0.93
C LYS A 153 -4.73 18.40 0.39
N GLU A 154 -3.60 18.24 -0.27
CA GLU A 154 -3.19 16.91 -0.76
C GLU A 154 -2.88 15.96 0.39
N LEU A 155 -3.19 14.69 0.19
CA LEU A 155 -2.95 13.59 1.11
C LEU A 155 -2.45 12.38 0.32
N ILE A 156 -1.30 11.85 0.71
CA ILE A 156 -0.80 10.57 0.19
C ILE A 156 -1.03 9.51 1.25
N ARG A 157 -1.91 8.54 0.94
CA ARG A 157 -2.22 7.42 1.82
C ARG A 157 -1.42 6.19 1.40
N VAL A 158 -0.81 5.53 2.37
CA VAL A 158 -0.10 4.26 2.22
C VAL A 158 -0.65 3.27 3.21
N ASN A 159 -1.21 2.18 2.73
CA ASN A 159 -1.60 1.06 3.59
C ASN A 159 -0.34 0.28 3.97
N ILE A 160 -0.12 0.17 5.26
CA ILE A 160 1.02 -0.58 5.81
C ILE A 160 0.61 -2.04 5.96
N THR A 161 1.52 -2.93 5.62
CA THR A 161 1.39 -4.37 5.78
C THR A 161 2.67 -4.93 6.39
N ILE A 162 2.66 -6.19 6.78
CA ILE A 162 3.85 -6.87 7.30
C ILE A 162 5.00 -6.91 6.27
N GLU A 163 4.68 -6.93 4.99
CA GLU A 163 5.65 -6.97 3.90
C GLU A 163 6.23 -5.60 3.54
N THR A 164 5.53 -4.51 3.93
CA THR A 164 5.96 -3.14 3.60
C THR A 164 7.39 -2.89 4.03
N ASP A 165 8.23 -2.45 3.09
CA ASP A 165 9.64 -2.23 3.32
C ASP A 165 10.14 -0.82 2.91
N GLU A 166 11.48 -0.60 3.04
CA GLU A 166 12.12 0.66 2.70
C GLU A 166 11.93 1.01 1.21
N ASP A 167 11.93 0.01 0.32
CA ASP A 167 11.77 0.21 -1.12
C ASP A 167 10.36 0.62 -1.49
N ASP A 168 9.36 0.10 -0.78
CA ASP A 168 7.96 0.48 -0.98
C ASP A 168 7.69 1.91 -0.49
N LEU A 169 8.35 2.31 0.60
CA LEU A 169 8.11 3.60 1.26
C LEU A 169 8.96 4.73 0.67
N LEU A 170 10.28 4.51 0.53
CA LEU A 170 11.23 5.53 0.06
C LEU A 170 11.48 5.45 -1.43
N GLY A 171 11.25 4.29 -2.04
CA GLY A 171 11.45 4.05 -3.46
C GLY A 171 12.63 3.14 -3.77
N GLY A 172 12.60 2.59 -4.97
CA GLY A 172 13.54 1.61 -5.43
C GLY A 172 13.75 1.61 -6.93
N PHE A 173 14.69 0.80 -7.39
CA PHE A 173 14.90 0.63 -8.82
C PHE A 173 13.80 -0.25 -9.42
N ARG A 174 13.22 0.23 -10.52
CA ARG A 174 12.19 -0.46 -11.31
C ARG A 174 12.59 -0.50 -12.77
N LEU A 175 12.16 -1.53 -13.50
CA LEU A 175 12.32 -1.59 -14.95
C LEU A 175 11.21 -0.79 -15.61
N VAL A 176 11.57 0.35 -16.19
CA VAL A 176 10.62 1.26 -16.86
C VAL A 176 11.05 1.40 -18.32
N SER A 177 10.20 0.98 -19.25
CA SER A 177 10.47 1.04 -20.70
C SER A 177 11.82 0.40 -21.12
N GLY A 178 12.20 -0.72 -20.47
CA GLY A 178 13.45 -1.44 -20.75
C GLY A 178 14.70 -0.87 -20.07
N GLU A 179 14.58 0.22 -19.31
CA GLU A 179 15.68 0.81 -18.54
C GLU A 179 15.44 0.67 -17.04
N THR A 180 16.51 0.45 -16.28
CA THR A 180 16.43 0.45 -14.82
C THR A 180 16.47 1.88 -14.31
N LYS A 181 15.35 2.35 -13.73
CA LYS A 181 15.20 3.70 -13.18
C LYS A 181 14.84 3.64 -11.71
N PHE A 182 15.32 4.63 -10.94
CA PHE A 182 14.85 4.81 -9.58
C PHE A 182 13.46 5.46 -9.62
N VAL A 183 12.50 4.83 -8.97
CA VAL A 183 11.14 5.35 -8.81
C VAL A 183 10.97 5.75 -7.35
N PRO A 184 10.71 7.04 -7.04
CA PRO A 184 10.48 7.48 -5.67
C PRO A 184 9.23 6.81 -5.10
N GLY A 185 9.27 6.50 -3.81
CA GLY A 185 8.14 5.97 -3.07
C GLY A 185 7.23 7.09 -2.54
N PRO A 186 6.06 6.71 -1.97
CA PRO A 186 5.05 7.66 -1.51
C PRO A 186 5.55 8.61 -0.41
N VAL A 187 6.50 8.19 0.41
CA VAL A 187 7.11 9.05 1.43
C VAL A 187 7.89 10.19 0.78
N ILE A 188 8.71 9.86 -0.22
CA ILE A 188 9.51 10.87 -0.95
C ILE A 188 8.60 11.81 -1.72
N GLU A 189 7.56 11.27 -2.36
CA GLU A 189 6.55 12.07 -3.06
C GLU A 189 5.86 13.06 -2.11
N ALA A 190 5.45 12.61 -0.91
CA ALA A 190 4.82 13.49 0.07
C ALA A 190 5.78 14.59 0.55
N MET A 191 7.04 14.25 0.80
CA MET A 191 8.08 15.22 1.20
C MET A 191 8.33 16.26 0.09
N GLU A 192 8.45 15.83 -1.16
CA GLU A 192 8.72 16.72 -2.30
C GLU A 192 7.50 17.59 -2.68
N ARG A 193 6.28 17.14 -2.44
CA ARG A 193 5.05 17.95 -2.60
C ARG A 193 4.80 18.89 -1.44
N GLY A 194 5.28 18.56 -0.23
CA GLY A 194 4.93 19.28 0.98
C GLY A 194 3.50 18.99 1.44
N CYS A 195 3.02 17.77 1.25
CA CYS A 195 1.67 17.33 1.62
C CYS A 195 1.69 16.35 2.80
N THR A 196 0.51 15.98 3.31
CA THR A 196 0.41 15.02 4.40
C THR A 196 0.59 13.60 3.89
N LEU A 197 1.48 12.85 4.54
CA LEU A 197 1.62 11.40 4.42
C LEU A 197 0.73 10.72 5.46
N LEU A 198 -0.14 9.82 5.04
CA LEU A 198 -0.95 8.98 5.92
C LEU A 198 -0.47 7.53 5.86
N LEU A 199 0.11 7.06 6.95
CA LEU A 199 0.46 5.66 7.18
C LEU A 199 -0.76 4.95 7.77
N ASP A 200 -1.53 4.26 6.95
CA ASP A 200 -2.77 3.62 7.37
C ASP A 200 -2.51 2.19 7.85
N GLU A 201 -3.13 1.79 8.95
CA GLU A 201 -2.94 0.49 9.62
C GLU A 201 -1.48 0.22 10.00
N CYS A 202 -0.76 1.23 10.53
CA CYS A 202 0.67 1.13 10.76
C CYS A 202 1.06 0.07 11.82
N ASP A 203 0.14 -0.39 12.66
CA ASP A 203 0.33 -1.49 13.60
C ASP A 203 0.42 -2.88 12.95
N LEU A 204 0.14 -3.01 11.65
CA LEU A 204 0.46 -4.21 10.87
C LEU A 204 1.94 -4.23 10.44
N GLY A 205 2.62 -3.10 10.48
CA GLY A 205 3.99 -2.96 10.01
C GLY A 205 5.03 -3.67 10.89
N SER A 206 6.15 -3.97 10.28
CA SER A 206 7.31 -4.58 10.96
C SER A 206 8.34 -3.52 11.39
N ASN A 207 9.44 -3.96 12.00
CA ASN A 207 10.58 -3.07 12.34
C ASN A 207 11.19 -2.35 11.12
N LYS A 208 10.83 -2.70 9.90
CA LYS A 208 11.24 -1.98 8.67
C LYS A 208 10.74 -0.52 8.66
N LEU A 209 9.65 -0.22 9.38
CA LEU A 209 9.14 1.15 9.56
C LEU A 209 10.14 2.09 10.27
N LEU A 210 11.16 1.56 10.95
CA LEU A 210 12.21 2.37 11.56
C LEU A 210 13.02 3.18 10.53
N ALA A 211 12.98 2.82 9.25
CA ALA A 211 13.55 3.63 8.17
C ALA A 211 12.90 5.03 8.08
N LEU A 212 11.68 5.20 8.60
CA LEU A 212 10.95 6.47 8.62
C LEU A 212 11.31 7.38 9.82
N GLN A 213 12.21 6.99 10.72
CA GLN A 213 12.55 7.81 11.89
C GLN A 213 12.94 9.26 11.54
N PRO A 214 13.84 9.53 10.56
CA PRO A 214 14.18 10.89 10.18
C PRO A 214 12.99 11.67 9.62
N VAL A 215 12.10 10.97 8.90
CA VAL A 215 10.87 11.54 8.31
C VAL A 215 9.90 11.99 9.39
N LEU A 216 9.73 11.18 10.45
CA LEU A 216 8.89 11.51 11.62
C LEU A 216 9.46 12.63 12.48
N GLU A 217 10.73 12.96 12.33
CA GLU A 217 11.35 14.13 12.96
C GLU A 217 11.28 15.39 12.08
N GLY A 218 10.64 15.32 10.90
CA GLY A 218 10.60 16.42 9.95
C GLY A 218 11.94 16.70 9.28
N LYS A 219 12.90 15.78 9.38
CA LYS A 219 14.23 15.89 8.81
C LYS A 219 14.30 15.29 7.41
N GLY A 220 15.34 15.67 6.69
CA GLY A 220 15.64 15.05 5.41
C GLY A 220 16.05 13.59 5.54
N VAL A 221 15.83 12.83 4.49
CA VAL A 221 16.25 11.42 4.38
C VAL A 221 17.30 11.27 3.27
N PHE A 222 18.32 10.47 3.55
CA PHE A 222 19.36 10.15 2.58
C PHE A 222 19.01 8.87 1.83
N LEU A 223 18.72 8.99 0.55
CA LEU A 223 18.44 7.87 -0.34
C LEU A 223 19.75 7.22 -0.78
N LYS A 224 20.18 6.18 -0.08
CA LYS A 224 21.46 5.47 -0.30
C LYS A 224 21.60 4.95 -1.72
N LYS A 225 20.51 4.51 -2.35
CA LYS A 225 20.49 3.92 -3.69
C LYS A 225 20.87 4.88 -4.80
N ILE A 226 20.59 6.16 -4.63
CA ILE A 226 20.86 7.22 -5.63
C ILE A 226 21.77 8.32 -5.07
N ASN A 227 22.33 8.14 -3.87
CA ASN A 227 23.23 9.08 -3.21
C ASN A 227 22.66 10.51 -3.15
N LYS A 228 21.38 10.66 -2.78
CA LYS A 228 20.69 11.95 -2.76
C LYS A 228 20.01 12.22 -1.42
N TRP A 229 20.13 13.45 -0.92
CA TRP A 229 19.33 13.95 0.20
C TRP A 229 17.99 14.48 -0.32
N ILE A 230 16.90 14.10 0.36
CA ILE A 230 15.57 14.67 0.16
C ILE A 230 15.18 15.40 1.44
N THR A 231 14.87 16.67 1.32
CA THR A 231 14.39 17.50 2.42
C THR A 231 12.91 17.77 2.23
N PRO A 232 12.09 17.66 3.28
CA PRO A 232 10.66 17.92 3.15
C PRO A 232 10.41 19.40 2.82
N LYS A 233 9.46 19.65 1.92
CA LYS A 233 8.96 20.99 1.63
C LYS A 233 7.98 21.45 2.72
N ASP A 234 7.76 22.76 2.79
CA ASP A 234 6.79 23.37 3.69
C ASP A 234 5.39 22.76 3.51
N GLY A 235 4.71 22.49 4.60
CA GLY A 235 3.40 21.86 4.62
C GLY A 235 3.44 20.32 4.75
N PHE A 236 4.61 19.70 4.61
CA PHE A 236 4.76 18.27 4.88
C PHE A 236 4.40 17.93 6.32
N ASN A 237 3.63 16.87 6.50
CA ASN A 237 3.31 16.31 7.80
C ASN A 237 3.10 14.80 7.71
N VAL A 238 3.10 14.11 8.85
CA VAL A 238 2.85 12.67 8.92
C VAL A 238 1.70 12.38 9.86
N MET A 239 0.77 11.56 9.40
CA MET A 239 -0.29 11.00 10.23
C MET A 239 -0.26 9.48 10.12
N ALA A 240 -0.56 8.80 11.20
CA ALA A 240 -0.68 7.34 11.19
C ALA A 240 -2.01 6.92 11.80
N THR A 241 -2.58 5.82 11.31
CA THR A 241 -3.71 5.16 11.94
C THR A 241 -3.32 3.77 12.42
N ALA A 242 -3.95 3.31 13.49
CA ALA A 242 -3.77 1.99 14.04
C ALA A 242 -5.05 1.50 14.74
N ASN A 243 -5.23 0.20 14.84
CA ASN A 243 -6.33 -0.39 15.62
C ASN A 243 -5.91 -0.56 17.10
N THR A 244 -4.61 -0.63 17.36
CA THR A 244 -4.01 -0.74 18.68
C THR A 244 -3.26 0.55 19.03
N LYS A 245 -2.81 0.68 20.28
CA LYS A 245 -1.95 1.79 20.71
C LYS A 245 -0.46 1.53 20.44
N GLY A 246 -0.16 0.65 19.47
CA GLY A 246 1.21 0.22 19.15
C GLY A 246 1.72 -0.90 20.07
N LYS A 247 0.93 -1.39 20.98
CA LYS A 247 1.29 -2.48 21.91
C LYS A 247 0.93 -3.88 21.41
N GLY A 248 0.44 -3.97 20.16
CA GLY A 248 -0.11 -5.21 19.61
C GLY A 248 -1.46 -5.59 20.25
N SER A 249 -1.92 -6.80 19.99
CA SER A 249 -3.13 -7.34 20.59
C SER A 249 -2.77 -8.22 21.79
N GLU A 250 -2.86 -7.66 23.00
CA GLU A 250 -2.62 -8.44 24.25
C GLU A 250 -3.72 -9.48 24.48
N ASP A 251 -4.92 -9.23 23.96
CA ASP A 251 -6.12 -10.07 24.09
C ASP A 251 -6.40 -10.94 22.84
N GLY A 252 -5.54 -10.92 21.83
CA GLY A 252 -5.69 -11.71 20.59
C GLY A 252 -6.78 -11.22 19.63
N ARG A 253 -7.51 -10.14 19.96
CA ARG A 253 -8.63 -9.63 19.15
C ARG A 253 -8.21 -9.03 17.82
N PHE A 254 -6.99 -8.51 17.73
CA PHE A 254 -6.43 -7.90 16.52
C PHE A 254 -5.30 -8.76 15.96
N ILE A 255 -5.67 -9.92 15.43
CA ILE A 255 -4.72 -10.86 14.80
C ILE A 255 -3.95 -10.15 13.70
N GLY A 256 -2.62 -10.32 13.69
CA GLY A 256 -1.73 -9.70 12.69
C GLY A 256 -1.19 -8.33 13.07
N THR A 257 -1.65 -7.72 14.18
CA THR A 257 -1.01 -6.49 14.67
C THR A 257 0.30 -6.81 15.39
N ASN A 258 1.31 -5.99 15.15
CA ASN A 258 2.63 -6.10 15.75
C ASN A 258 2.79 -5.09 16.91
N ILE A 259 3.72 -5.42 17.81
CA ILE A 259 4.20 -4.43 18.79
C ILE A 259 5.12 -3.47 18.04
N LEU A 260 4.73 -2.21 17.95
CA LEU A 260 5.54 -1.18 17.34
C LEU A 260 6.70 -0.79 18.26
N ASN A 261 7.83 -0.46 17.66
CA ASN A 261 8.99 0.00 18.40
C ASN A 261 8.70 1.33 19.11
N GLU A 262 9.03 1.43 20.40
CA GLU A 262 8.81 2.63 21.21
C GLU A 262 9.47 3.86 20.60
N ALA A 263 10.69 3.72 20.05
CA ALA A 263 11.38 4.82 19.39
C ALA A 263 10.66 5.34 18.13
N PHE A 264 9.84 4.50 17.48
CA PHE A 264 8.95 4.93 16.40
C PHE A 264 7.74 5.69 16.94
N LEU A 265 7.10 5.18 17.99
CA LEU A 265 5.91 5.78 18.60
C LEU A 265 6.20 7.15 19.24
N GLU A 266 7.33 7.30 19.94
CA GLU A 266 7.77 8.54 20.60
C GLU A 266 8.01 9.71 19.62
N ARG A 267 8.13 9.42 18.32
CA ARG A 267 8.28 10.48 17.30
C ARG A 267 6.95 11.09 16.85
N PHE A 268 5.83 10.51 17.24
CA PHE A 268 4.55 11.16 17.07
C PHE A 268 4.32 12.17 18.19
N ALA A 269 4.08 13.42 17.83
CA ALA A 269 3.90 14.50 18.78
C ALA A 269 2.70 14.29 19.71
N ILE A 270 1.63 13.66 19.20
CA ILE A 270 0.43 13.30 19.95
C ILE A 270 -0.17 11.98 19.47
N THR A 271 -0.78 11.28 20.41
CA THR A 271 -1.65 10.14 20.16
C THR A 271 -3.10 10.54 20.44
N MET A 272 -3.99 10.29 19.49
CA MET A 272 -5.42 10.57 19.59
C MET A 272 -6.21 9.27 19.52
N GLU A 273 -7.00 9.00 20.53
CA GLU A 273 -7.95 7.89 20.48
C GLU A 273 -9.27 8.38 19.84
N GLN A 274 -9.67 7.70 18.76
CA GLN A 274 -10.94 7.96 18.09
C GLN A 274 -11.98 6.97 18.59
N PRO A 275 -12.98 7.42 19.35
CA PRO A 275 -14.08 6.57 19.80
C PRO A 275 -15.09 6.30 18.66
N TYR A 276 -16.06 5.46 18.88
CA TYR A 276 -17.28 5.47 18.07
C TYR A 276 -18.04 6.78 18.25
N ALA A 277 -18.83 7.15 17.26
CA ALA A 277 -19.68 8.32 17.34
C ALA A 277 -20.73 8.17 18.44
N THR A 278 -21.17 9.28 19.02
CA THR A 278 -22.32 9.27 19.94
C THR A 278 -23.59 8.86 19.21
N ALA A 279 -24.59 8.29 19.91
CA ALA A 279 -25.86 7.86 19.32
C ALA A 279 -26.49 8.94 18.42
N ALA A 280 -26.52 10.19 18.86
CA ALA A 280 -27.07 11.30 18.09
C ALA A 280 -26.28 11.59 16.78
N THR A 281 -24.96 11.44 16.83
CA THR A 281 -24.09 11.61 15.66
C THR A 281 -24.18 10.41 14.73
N GLU A 282 -24.19 9.21 15.28
CA GLU A 282 -24.29 7.96 14.51
C GLU A 282 -25.65 7.85 13.82
N LYS A 283 -26.75 8.30 14.46
CA LYS A 283 -28.06 8.44 13.82
C LYS A 283 -27.97 9.30 12.56
N LYS A 284 -27.29 10.45 12.63
CA LYS A 284 -27.12 11.28 11.42
C LYS A 284 -26.36 10.57 10.30
N ILE A 285 -25.32 9.78 10.65
CA ILE A 285 -24.57 9.00 9.68
C ILE A 285 -25.46 7.95 9.03
N VAL A 286 -26.21 7.18 9.83
CA VAL A 286 -27.11 6.12 9.36
C VAL A 286 -28.22 6.72 8.49
N VAL A 287 -28.87 7.80 8.93
CA VAL A 287 -29.92 8.50 8.16
C VAL A 287 -29.36 9.08 6.84
N ASN A 288 -28.15 9.65 6.86
CA ASN A 288 -27.52 10.12 5.61
C ASN A 288 -27.22 8.97 4.64
N SER A 289 -26.83 7.80 5.17
CA SER A 289 -26.66 6.59 4.36
C SER A 289 -28.00 6.13 3.77
N MET A 290 -29.08 6.10 4.56
CA MET A 290 -30.43 5.76 4.09
C MET A 290 -30.90 6.69 2.96
N LYS A 291 -30.73 8.00 3.11
CA LYS A 291 -31.06 8.99 2.06
C LYS A 291 -30.34 8.74 0.73
N LYS A 292 -29.15 8.18 0.80
CA LYS A 292 -28.33 7.91 -0.38
C LYS A 292 -28.73 6.62 -1.10
N TYR A 293 -29.19 5.61 -0.36
CA TYR A 293 -29.40 4.27 -0.91
C TYR A 293 -30.87 3.82 -0.91
N GLY A 294 -31.76 4.53 -0.21
CA GLY A 294 -33.18 4.15 -0.14
C GLY A 294 -34.01 5.17 0.61
N GLU A 295 -35.10 4.71 1.19
CA GLU A 295 -35.98 5.52 2.01
C GLU A 295 -35.47 5.64 3.44
N VAL A 296 -35.77 6.78 4.07
CA VAL A 296 -35.41 7.02 5.47
C VAL A 296 -36.41 6.33 6.38
N ASP A 297 -35.93 5.43 7.20
CA ASP A 297 -36.66 4.76 8.28
C ASP A 297 -36.01 5.14 9.63
N ASP A 298 -36.61 6.12 10.30
CA ASP A 298 -36.09 6.65 11.56
C ASP A 298 -36.14 5.64 12.70
N ASP A 299 -37.13 4.73 12.72
CA ASP A 299 -37.25 3.70 13.73
C ASP A 299 -36.22 2.61 13.52
N PHE A 300 -36.01 2.18 12.29
CA PHE A 300 -34.92 1.26 11.95
C PHE A 300 -33.54 1.86 12.32
N ALA A 301 -33.30 3.14 12.02
CA ALA A 301 -32.08 3.81 12.40
C ALA A 301 -31.88 3.82 13.92
N ASN A 302 -32.91 4.14 14.70
CA ASN A 302 -32.83 4.15 16.16
C ASN A 302 -32.57 2.75 16.73
N ASN A 303 -33.26 1.72 16.21
CA ASN A 303 -33.08 0.33 16.63
C ASN A 303 -31.66 -0.16 16.37
N LEU A 304 -31.12 0.10 15.17
CA LEU A 304 -29.74 -0.24 14.82
C LEU A 304 -28.71 0.41 15.76
N ILE A 305 -28.90 1.67 16.13
CA ILE A 305 -28.01 2.40 17.02
C ILE A 305 -28.08 1.83 18.42
N THR A 306 -29.29 1.64 18.96
CA THR A 306 -29.49 1.05 20.29
C THR A 306 -28.85 -0.35 20.36
N TRP A 307 -29.05 -1.16 19.33
CA TRP A 307 -28.45 -2.48 19.21
C TRP A 307 -26.90 -2.42 19.22
N ALA A 308 -26.32 -1.53 18.41
CA ALA A 308 -24.86 -1.36 18.36
C ALA A 308 -24.29 -0.85 19.70
N GLU A 309 -24.98 0.07 20.38
CA GLU A 309 -24.53 0.60 21.69
C GLU A 309 -24.51 -0.49 22.77
N VAL A 310 -25.54 -1.32 22.84
CA VAL A 310 -25.60 -2.44 23.78
C VAL A 310 -24.45 -3.42 23.53
N ILE A 311 -24.25 -3.83 22.27
CA ILE A 311 -23.17 -4.74 21.90
C ILE A 311 -21.80 -4.15 22.21
N ARG A 312 -21.57 -2.88 21.87
CA ARG A 312 -20.28 -2.21 22.17
C ARG A 312 -20.03 -2.11 23.68
N LYS A 313 -21.06 -1.85 24.46
CA LYS A 313 -20.95 -1.86 25.93
C LYS A 313 -20.54 -3.25 26.42
N THR A 314 -21.23 -4.30 25.98
CA THR A 314 -20.91 -5.67 26.34
C THR A 314 -19.49 -6.07 25.90
N PHE A 315 -19.04 -5.59 24.74
CA PHE A 315 -17.66 -5.78 24.27
C PHE A 315 -16.64 -5.11 25.20
N TYR A 316 -16.86 -3.85 25.60
CA TYR A 316 -15.95 -3.18 26.54
C TYR A 316 -15.96 -3.81 27.95
N ASP A 317 -17.08 -4.40 28.34
CA ASP A 317 -17.20 -5.14 29.60
C ASP A 317 -16.61 -6.58 29.51
N GLY A 318 -16.11 -6.98 28.32
CA GLY A 318 -15.48 -8.28 28.08
C GLY A 318 -16.46 -9.43 27.92
N GLY A 319 -17.75 -9.14 27.69
CA GLY A 319 -18.79 -10.17 27.54
C GLY A 319 -18.91 -10.75 26.14
N VAL A 320 -18.37 -10.08 25.12
CA VAL A 320 -18.30 -10.56 23.72
C VAL A 320 -17.00 -10.11 23.10
N ASP A 321 -16.52 -10.84 22.09
CA ASP A 321 -15.27 -10.53 21.37
C ASP A 321 -15.48 -9.77 20.07
N GLU A 322 -16.71 -9.70 19.59
CA GLU A 322 -17.07 -9.02 18.36
C GLU A 322 -17.83 -7.71 18.63
N VAL A 323 -17.72 -6.77 17.68
CA VAL A 323 -18.34 -5.44 17.82
C VAL A 323 -19.11 -5.04 16.55
N ILE A 324 -20.21 -4.34 16.72
CA ILE A 324 -20.92 -3.69 15.63
C ILE A 324 -20.36 -2.27 15.42
N SER A 325 -19.54 -2.11 14.38
CA SER A 325 -18.93 -0.84 14.04
C SER A 325 -19.90 0.07 13.25
N THR A 326 -19.62 1.38 13.21
CA THR A 326 -20.36 2.33 12.36
C THR A 326 -20.32 1.93 10.89
N ARG A 327 -19.21 1.37 10.41
CA ARG A 327 -19.11 0.80 9.04
C ARG A 327 -20.10 -0.36 8.84
N ARG A 328 -20.28 -1.20 9.86
CA ARG A 328 -21.24 -2.31 9.79
C ARG A 328 -22.67 -1.80 9.70
N LEU A 329 -23.03 -0.75 10.46
CA LEU A 329 -24.34 -0.11 10.35
C LEU A 329 -24.61 0.45 8.94
N ASP A 330 -23.62 1.09 8.33
CA ASP A 330 -23.71 1.56 6.94
C ASP A 330 -23.88 0.40 5.95
N HIS A 331 -23.23 -0.75 6.18
CA HIS A 331 -23.43 -1.95 5.34
C HIS A 331 -24.83 -2.54 5.52
N ILE A 332 -25.36 -2.56 6.72
CA ILE A 332 -26.75 -3.03 6.97
C ILE A 332 -27.76 -2.16 6.23
N VAL A 333 -27.57 -0.83 6.27
CA VAL A 333 -28.44 0.09 5.50
C VAL A 333 -28.37 -0.19 4.00
N LYS A 334 -27.18 -0.43 3.46
CA LYS A 334 -27.01 -0.78 2.05
C LYS A 334 -27.66 -2.12 1.70
N ALA A 335 -27.45 -3.12 2.56
CA ALA A 335 -28.06 -4.44 2.39
C ALA A 335 -29.60 -4.34 2.43
N TYR A 336 -30.15 -3.57 3.36
CA TYR A 336 -31.59 -3.31 3.41
C TYR A 336 -32.13 -2.64 2.12
N ALA A 337 -31.38 -1.67 1.60
CA ALA A 337 -31.76 -1.03 0.33
C ALA A 337 -31.72 -2.00 -0.88
N ILE A 338 -30.88 -3.03 -0.84
CA ILE A 338 -30.75 -4.04 -1.91
C ILE A 338 -31.80 -5.14 -1.77
N PHE A 339 -31.92 -5.72 -0.56
CA PHE A 339 -32.72 -6.94 -0.34
C PHE A 339 -34.16 -6.65 0.13
N GLY A 340 -34.45 -5.42 0.60
CA GLY A 340 -35.80 -5.01 1.03
C GLY A 340 -36.27 -5.59 2.37
N ASN A 341 -35.45 -6.43 3.03
CA ASN A 341 -35.78 -7.06 4.31
C ASN A 341 -34.77 -6.65 5.39
N LYS A 342 -35.26 -6.07 6.49
CA LYS A 342 -34.40 -5.56 7.60
C LYS A 342 -33.66 -6.69 8.29
N MET A 343 -34.35 -7.79 8.62
CA MET A 343 -33.76 -8.89 9.36
C MET A 343 -32.71 -9.63 8.52
N GLU A 344 -33.01 -9.88 7.26
CA GLU A 344 -32.09 -10.47 6.29
C GLU A 344 -30.82 -9.61 6.14
N ALA A 345 -30.98 -8.28 6.02
CA ALA A 345 -29.83 -7.35 5.94
C ALA A 345 -28.92 -7.41 7.18
N ILE A 346 -29.51 -7.52 8.37
CA ILE A 346 -28.75 -7.67 9.62
C ILE A 346 -28.06 -9.03 9.64
N GLU A 347 -28.80 -10.12 9.35
CA GLU A 347 -28.28 -11.48 9.36
C GLU A 347 -27.10 -11.66 8.42
N LEU A 348 -27.21 -11.21 7.17
CA LEU A 348 -26.12 -11.24 6.19
C LEU A 348 -24.89 -10.44 6.66
N CYS A 349 -25.11 -9.31 7.31
CA CYS A 349 -24.02 -8.48 7.81
C CYS A 349 -23.30 -9.03 9.06
N VAL A 350 -23.93 -9.95 9.82
CA VAL A 350 -23.33 -10.61 10.98
C VAL A 350 -22.93 -12.07 10.72
N ALA A 351 -23.21 -12.60 9.54
CA ALA A 351 -22.98 -14.00 9.16
C ALA A 351 -21.52 -14.47 9.28
N ARG A 352 -20.53 -13.55 9.30
CA ARG A 352 -19.12 -13.88 9.48
C ARG A 352 -18.72 -14.18 10.95
N PHE A 353 -19.58 -13.86 11.90
CA PHE A 353 -19.31 -14.14 13.31
C PHE A 353 -19.55 -15.62 13.59
N ASP A 354 -19.01 -16.11 14.69
CA ASP A 354 -19.31 -17.46 15.15
C ASP A 354 -20.84 -17.60 15.45
N ASP A 355 -21.32 -18.83 15.41
CA ASP A 355 -22.75 -19.09 15.50
C ASP A 355 -23.38 -18.57 16.79
N ASP A 356 -22.72 -18.72 17.94
CA ASP A 356 -23.20 -18.28 19.25
C ASP A 356 -23.30 -16.75 19.32
N THR A 357 -22.28 -16.05 18.81
CA THR A 357 -22.25 -14.57 18.73
C THR A 357 -23.31 -14.06 17.76
N LYS A 358 -23.41 -14.70 16.58
CA LYS A 358 -24.44 -14.37 15.57
C LYS A 358 -25.84 -14.49 16.18
N GLU A 359 -26.16 -15.63 16.79
CA GLU A 359 -27.46 -15.89 17.39
C GLU A 359 -27.77 -14.89 18.49
N SER A 360 -26.81 -14.62 19.38
CA SER A 360 -26.98 -13.65 20.46
C SER A 360 -27.26 -12.24 19.95
N PHE A 361 -26.58 -11.82 18.85
CA PHE A 361 -26.79 -10.50 18.28
C PHE A 361 -28.15 -10.38 17.58
N LEU A 362 -28.61 -11.44 16.90
CA LEU A 362 -29.93 -11.49 16.27
C LEU A 362 -31.04 -11.50 17.33
N ASP A 363 -30.90 -12.28 18.39
CA ASP A 363 -31.84 -12.29 19.52
C ASP A 363 -31.94 -10.93 20.23
N LEU A 364 -30.81 -10.25 20.40
CA LEU A 364 -30.83 -8.90 20.96
C LEU A 364 -31.59 -7.94 20.04
N TYR A 365 -31.39 -8.05 18.71
CA TYR A 365 -32.08 -7.16 17.78
C TYR A 365 -33.60 -7.37 17.80
N THR A 366 -34.08 -8.61 17.80
CA THR A 366 -35.53 -8.93 17.89
C THR A 366 -36.19 -8.43 19.18
N LYS A 367 -35.43 -8.32 20.28
CA LYS A 367 -35.90 -7.73 21.54
C LYS A 367 -36.00 -6.20 21.49
N ILE A 368 -35.18 -5.55 20.67
CA ILE A 368 -35.21 -4.10 20.47
C ILE A 368 -36.31 -3.73 19.47
N ASP A 369 -36.47 -4.50 18.42
CA ASP A 369 -37.49 -4.31 17.39
C ASP A 369 -38.57 -5.41 17.49
N ALA A 370 -39.52 -5.21 18.40
CA ALA A 370 -40.57 -6.19 18.69
C ALA A 370 -41.52 -6.48 17.51
N GLY A 371 -41.42 -5.73 16.42
CA GLY A 371 -42.22 -5.94 15.19
C GLY A 371 -41.57 -6.92 14.19
N ILE A 372 -40.35 -7.36 14.44
CA ILE A 372 -39.60 -8.22 13.53
C ILE A 372 -39.52 -9.64 14.08
N VAL A 373 -39.95 -10.60 13.29
CA VAL A 373 -39.81 -12.04 13.57
C VAL A 373 -38.59 -12.56 12.82
N LYS A 374 -37.77 -13.42 13.48
CA LYS A 374 -36.70 -14.18 12.79
C LYS A 374 -37.33 -14.94 11.61
N SER A 375 -36.72 -14.92 10.44
CA SER A 375 -37.07 -15.85 9.37
C SER A 375 -36.79 -17.28 9.88
N GLU A 376 -37.83 -18.10 10.03
CA GLU A 376 -37.71 -19.51 10.48
C GLU A 376 -37.02 -20.42 9.43
N ASP A 377 -36.76 -19.90 8.24
CA ASP A 377 -36.19 -20.66 7.13
C ASP A 377 -34.72 -20.22 6.89
N GLY A 378 -33.83 -20.88 7.60
CA GLY A 378 -32.43 -20.98 7.17
C GLY A 378 -32.37 -21.78 5.87
N ILE A 379 -31.80 -21.15 4.82
CA ILE A 379 -31.31 -21.78 3.59
C ILE A 379 -32.43 -22.53 2.83
N GLY A 380 -33.03 -21.85 1.87
CA GLY A 380 -33.83 -22.51 0.85
C GLY A 380 -33.01 -23.61 0.18
N ASP A 381 -33.59 -24.80 0.12
CA ASP A 381 -33.08 -25.96 -0.58
C ASP A 381 -32.65 -25.55 -2.00
N PRO A 382 -31.36 -25.76 -2.41
CA PRO A 382 -30.91 -25.38 -3.74
C PRO A 382 -31.61 -26.08 -4.90
N ASP A 383 -32.57 -27.02 -4.63
CA ASP A 383 -33.28 -27.83 -5.64
C ASP A 383 -34.66 -27.29 -6.01
N THR A 384 -35.10 -26.11 -5.50
CA THR A 384 -36.40 -25.53 -5.90
C THR A 384 -36.27 -24.30 -6.80
N CYS A 385 -35.36 -24.29 -7.74
CA CYS A 385 -35.46 -23.45 -8.93
C CYS A 385 -36.48 -24.09 -9.87
N THR A 386 -37.72 -23.66 -9.83
CA THR A 386 -38.72 -24.04 -10.83
C THR A 386 -38.32 -23.41 -12.17
N GLU A 387 -38.37 -24.24 -13.23
CA GLU A 387 -37.96 -23.93 -14.62
C GLU A 387 -38.76 -22.80 -15.30
N GLU A 388 -39.53 -22.00 -14.56
CA GLU A 388 -40.40 -20.96 -15.14
C GLU A 388 -39.83 -19.54 -15.19
N GLU A 389 -38.62 -19.28 -14.63
CA GLU A 389 -38.00 -17.93 -14.65
C GLU A 389 -36.89 -17.72 -15.68
N LEU A 390 -36.61 -18.72 -16.54
CA LEU A 390 -35.48 -18.63 -17.51
C LEU A 390 -35.91 -18.15 -18.93
N ASP A 391 -37.16 -17.75 -19.15
CA ASP A 391 -37.63 -17.41 -20.52
C ASP A 391 -37.86 -15.89 -20.77
N ASN A 392 -37.44 -14.98 -19.91
CA ASN A 392 -37.75 -13.55 -20.09
C ASN A 392 -36.55 -12.58 -20.20
N ASP A 393 -35.30 -13.04 -20.41
CA ASP A 393 -34.21 -12.15 -20.72
C ASP A 393 -33.46 -12.56 -22.00
N ALA A 394 -34.16 -12.46 -23.13
CA ALA A 394 -33.57 -12.39 -24.46
C ALA A 394 -34.09 -11.12 -25.13
N PHE A 395 -33.40 -10.00 -24.89
CA PHE A 395 -33.20 -8.92 -25.88
C PHE A 395 -32.15 -7.94 -25.36
#